data_cfbedf27d156993a6412f56617d51abe
#
_entry.id   cfbedf27d156993a6412f56617d51abe
#
_cell.length_a   1.000
_cell.length_b   1.000
_cell.length_c   1.000
_cell.angle_alpha   90.00
_cell.angle_beta   90.00
_cell.angle_gamma   90.00
#
_symmetry.space_group_name_H-M   'P 1'
#
loop_
_entity.id
_entity.type
_entity.pdbx_description
1 polymer ?
#
loop_
_entity_poly.entity_id
_entity_poly.type
_entity_poly.pdbx_seq_one_letter_code
_entity_poly.pdbx_strand_id
1 'polypeptide(L)'
;QMCIRDSHYFYMRGVWIDTQQSPLVFRYVDWLLTVPLQIVEFYLILAAIAVVRAALFWKLMFASLVMLIFGFLGEGQMMNYWAAFAIGMAGWLYIVYEIFAGEASQISASQGTEASKTAFNALRLIVTVGWAIYPLGYILGDTMGAGALNIIYNLADFVNKISFGVVTVSYTHLR
;
A
#
# COMPACT_ATOMS: atom_id res chain seq x y z
N GLN A 1 11.34 -14.11 2.47
CA GLN A 1 10.47 -13.15 1.77
C GLN A 1 11.24 -12.16 0.89
N MET A 2 12.40 -11.61 1.34
CA MET A 2 13.20 -10.67 0.53
C MET A 2 13.63 -11.26 -0.81
N CYS A 3 14.18 -12.46 -0.85
CA CYS A 3 14.68 -13.09 -2.09
C CYS A 3 13.61 -13.31 -3.16
N ILE A 4 12.37 -13.70 -2.78
CA ILE A 4 11.26 -13.91 -3.72
C ILE A 4 10.87 -12.58 -4.36
N ARG A 5 10.79 -11.51 -3.58
CA ARG A 5 10.47 -10.17 -4.05
C ARG A 5 11.54 -9.62 -4.99
N ASP A 6 12.82 -9.77 -4.64
CA ASP A 6 13.93 -9.28 -5.46
C ASP A 6 13.93 -9.99 -6.83
N SER A 7 13.71 -11.31 -6.85
CA SER A 7 13.55 -12.09 -8.09
C SER A 7 12.38 -11.59 -8.94
N HIS A 8 11.25 -11.21 -8.32
CA HIS A 8 10.10 -10.68 -9.03
C HIS A 8 10.40 -9.32 -9.71
N TYR A 9 11.12 -8.42 -9.03
CA TYR A 9 11.54 -7.15 -9.62
C TYR A 9 12.55 -7.31 -10.74
N PHE A 10 13.49 -8.25 -10.63
CA PHE A 10 14.39 -8.58 -11.74
C PHE A 10 13.64 -9.14 -12.94
N TYR A 11 12.64 -9.98 -12.72
CA TYR A 11 11.79 -10.49 -13.76
C TYR A 11 10.98 -9.37 -14.45
N MET A 12 10.35 -8.49 -13.68
CA MET A 12 9.62 -7.32 -14.24
C MET A 12 10.53 -6.41 -15.06
N ARG A 13 11.79 -6.22 -14.63
CA ARG A 13 12.79 -5.48 -15.39
C ARG A 13 13.10 -6.16 -16.73
N GLY A 14 13.25 -7.49 -16.74
CA GLY A 14 13.43 -8.26 -17.96
C GLY A 14 12.28 -8.05 -18.93
N VAL A 15 11.05 -8.21 -18.47
CA VAL A 15 9.84 -7.97 -19.28
C VAL A 15 9.82 -6.55 -19.86
N TRP A 16 10.17 -5.53 -19.06
CA TRP A 16 10.21 -4.16 -19.55
C TRP A 16 11.31 -3.94 -20.61
N ILE A 17 12.49 -4.54 -20.44
CA ILE A 17 13.59 -4.45 -21.42
C ILE A 17 13.18 -5.07 -22.75
N ASP A 18 12.51 -6.24 -22.70
CA ASP A 18 12.15 -7.00 -23.88
C ASP A 18 10.95 -6.40 -24.63
N THR A 19 9.96 -5.87 -23.90
CA THR A 19 8.70 -5.40 -24.48
C THR A 19 8.60 -3.88 -24.60
N GLN A 20 9.42 -3.13 -23.88
CA GLN A 20 9.34 -1.68 -23.69
C GLN A 20 7.96 -1.21 -23.17
N GLN A 21 7.19 -2.13 -22.59
CA GLN A 21 5.88 -1.85 -21.98
C GLN A 21 5.94 -2.02 -20.47
N SER A 22 5.09 -1.27 -19.76
CA SER A 22 4.98 -1.42 -18.30
C SER A 22 4.55 -2.84 -17.95
N PRO A 23 5.24 -3.54 -17.05
CA PRO A 23 4.87 -4.87 -16.57
C PRO A 23 3.67 -4.81 -15.61
N LEU A 24 2.56 -4.22 -16.06
CA LEU A 24 1.39 -3.85 -15.27
C LEU A 24 0.83 -5.03 -14.47
N VAL A 25 0.58 -6.17 -15.12
CA VAL A 25 0.00 -7.35 -14.47
C VAL A 25 0.88 -7.84 -13.33
N PHE A 26 2.19 -7.93 -13.55
CA PHE A 26 3.14 -8.40 -12.53
C PHE A 26 3.23 -7.43 -11.36
N ARG A 27 3.14 -6.12 -11.62
CA ARG A 27 3.11 -5.09 -10.58
C ARG A 27 1.88 -5.21 -9.70
N TYR A 28 0.71 -5.37 -10.29
CA TYR A 28 -0.53 -5.56 -9.53
C TYR A 28 -0.59 -6.91 -8.80
N VAL A 29 0.01 -7.97 -9.32
CA VAL A 29 0.19 -9.24 -8.58
C VAL A 29 1.03 -9.01 -7.32
N ASP A 30 2.15 -8.28 -7.42
CA ASP A 30 2.96 -7.93 -6.26
C ASP A 30 2.16 -7.10 -5.24
N TRP A 31 1.44 -6.08 -5.69
CA TRP A 31 0.65 -5.23 -4.81
C TRP A 31 -0.54 -5.97 -4.16
N LEU A 32 -1.22 -6.86 -4.89
CA LEU A 32 -2.30 -7.70 -4.35
C LEU A 32 -1.83 -8.68 -3.26
N LEU A 33 -0.54 -8.99 -3.21
CA LEU A 33 0.05 -9.77 -2.14
C LEU A 33 0.57 -8.87 -1.01
N THR A 34 1.29 -7.80 -1.35
CA THR A 34 2.02 -6.99 -0.36
C THR A 34 1.12 -6.03 0.41
N VAL A 35 0.14 -5.40 -0.23
CA VAL A 35 -0.74 -4.43 0.44
C VAL A 35 -1.67 -5.11 1.44
N PRO A 36 -2.37 -6.22 1.13
CA PRO A 36 -3.11 -6.97 2.15
C PRO A 36 -2.25 -7.43 3.33
N LEU A 37 -1.00 -7.85 3.10
CA LEU A 37 -0.08 -8.20 4.19
C LEU A 37 0.25 -6.98 5.07
N GLN A 38 0.42 -5.80 4.50
CA GLN A 38 0.62 -4.57 5.26
C GLN A 38 -0.62 -4.21 6.10
N ILE A 39 -1.84 -4.46 5.59
CA ILE A 39 -3.07 -4.31 6.37
C ILE A 39 -3.11 -5.32 7.54
N VAL A 40 -2.70 -6.58 7.32
CA VAL A 40 -2.58 -7.58 8.39
C VAL A 40 -1.60 -7.09 9.47
N GLU A 41 -0.41 -6.64 9.09
CA GLU A 41 0.60 -6.14 10.03
C GLU A 41 0.10 -4.92 10.81
N PHE A 42 -0.56 -3.99 10.14
CA PHE A 42 -1.16 -2.82 10.76
C PHE A 42 -2.22 -3.20 11.81
N TYR A 43 -3.11 -4.15 11.46
CA TYR A 43 -4.11 -4.68 12.38
C TYR A 43 -3.46 -5.39 13.58
N LEU A 44 -2.42 -6.20 13.36
CA LEU A 44 -1.73 -6.93 14.43
C LEU A 44 -1.02 -5.99 15.43
N ILE A 45 -0.49 -4.85 14.98
CA ILE A 45 0.08 -3.84 15.88
C ILE A 45 -1.00 -3.29 16.82
N LEU A 46 -2.21 -3.02 16.31
CA LEU A 46 -3.33 -2.58 17.13
C LEU A 46 -3.84 -3.71 18.05
N ALA A 47 -3.96 -4.91 17.53
CA ALA A 47 -4.42 -6.08 18.31
C ALA A 47 -3.45 -6.49 19.42
N ALA A 48 -2.20 -6.07 19.32
CA ALA A 48 -1.19 -6.29 20.34
C ALA A 48 -1.36 -5.41 21.59
N ILE A 49 -2.10 -4.32 21.49
CA ILE A 49 -2.31 -3.34 22.57
C ILE A 49 -3.76 -3.27 23.04
N ALA A 50 -4.70 -3.77 22.24
CA ALA A 50 -6.12 -3.65 22.49
C ALA A 50 -6.90 -4.85 21.96
N VAL A 51 -8.12 -5.03 22.45
CA VAL A 51 -9.09 -5.94 21.83
C VAL A 51 -9.72 -5.23 20.62
N VAL A 52 -9.23 -5.55 19.43
CA VAL A 52 -9.67 -4.94 18.19
C VAL A 52 -10.73 -5.81 17.52
N ARG A 53 -11.85 -5.21 17.10
CA ARG A 53 -12.90 -5.93 16.39
C ARG A 53 -12.42 -6.41 15.01
N ALA A 54 -12.69 -7.66 14.67
CA ALA A 54 -12.39 -8.18 13.34
C ALA A 54 -13.07 -7.37 12.20
N ALA A 55 -14.13 -6.64 12.50
CA ALA A 55 -14.78 -5.75 11.56
C ALA A 55 -13.83 -4.65 11.04
N LEU A 56 -12.94 -4.10 11.88
CA LEU A 56 -11.94 -3.11 11.45
C LEU A 56 -10.96 -3.72 10.43
N PHE A 57 -10.48 -4.94 10.71
CA PHE A 57 -9.64 -5.68 9.77
C PHE A 57 -10.29 -5.82 8.40
N TRP A 58 -11.55 -6.31 8.37
CA TRP A 58 -12.24 -6.55 7.11
C TRP A 58 -12.58 -5.27 6.36
N LYS A 59 -12.87 -4.17 7.05
CA LYS A 59 -13.08 -2.86 6.43
C LYS A 59 -11.82 -2.37 5.71
N LEU A 60 -10.66 -2.41 6.39
CA LEU A 60 -9.39 -2.00 5.81
C LEU A 60 -8.98 -2.93 4.67
N MET A 61 -9.16 -4.24 4.84
CA MET A 61 -8.87 -5.24 3.81
C MET A 61 -9.72 -5.03 2.57
N PHE A 62 -11.04 -4.86 2.73
CA PHE A 62 -11.94 -4.61 1.60
C PHE A 62 -11.61 -3.30 0.89
N ALA A 63 -11.35 -2.23 1.62
CA ALA A 63 -10.96 -0.95 1.05
C ALA A 63 -9.65 -1.05 0.24
N SER A 64 -8.66 -1.81 0.74
CA SER A 64 -7.40 -2.03 0.03
C SER A 64 -7.61 -2.85 -1.25
N LEU A 65 -8.46 -3.87 -1.23
CA LEU A 65 -8.79 -4.66 -2.42
C LEU A 65 -9.55 -3.83 -3.46
N VAL A 66 -10.51 -2.99 -3.03
CA VAL A 66 -11.20 -2.05 -3.94
C VAL A 66 -10.18 -1.13 -4.60
N MET A 67 -9.28 -0.52 -3.83
CA MET A 67 -8.23 0.35 -4.36
C MET A 67 -7.40 -0.35 -5.44
N LEU A 68 -6.94 -1.57 -5.19
CA LEU A 68 -6.05 -2.30 -6.10
C LEU A 68 -6.78 -2.82 -7.34
N ILE A 69 -7.96 -3.41 -7.15
CA ILE A 69 -8.75 -4.00 -8.27
C ILE A 69 -9.16 -2.90 -9.24
N PHE A 70 -9.72 -1.79 -8.74
CA PHE A 70 -10.13 -0.70 -9.61
C PHE A 70 -8.93 0.05 -10.21
N GLY A 71 -7.82 0.18 -9.50
CA GLY A 71 -6.56 0.66 -10.07
C GLY A 71 -6.13 -0.19 -11.28
N PHE A 72 -6.12 -1.52 -11.12
CA PHE A 72 -5.80 -2.45 -12.19
C PHE A 72 -6.75 -2.36 -13.40
N LEU A 73 -8.06 -2.33 -13.14
CA LEU A 73 -9.07 -2.24 -14.20
C LEU A 73 -8.95 -0.94 -15.01
N GLY A 74 -8.57 0.15 -14.36
CA GLY A 74 -8.38 1.44 -15.02
C GLY A 74 -7.08 1.50 -15.83
N GLU A 75 -5.93 1.18 -15.23
CA GLU A 75 -4.64 1.16 -15.94
C GLU A 75 -4.60 0.09 -17.05
N GLY A 76 -5.28 -1.05 -16.83
CA GLY A 76 -5.44 -2.11 -17.82
C GLY A 76 -6.43 -1.81 -18.93
N GLN A 77 -7.05 -0.62 -18.93
CA GLN A 77 -8.06 -0.19 -19.92
C GLN A 77 -9.29 -1.12 -20.03
N MET A 78 -9.58 -1.86 -18.95
CA MET A 78 -10.72 -2.76 -18.86
C MET A 78 -12.00 -2.02 -18.43
N MET A 79 -11.85 -0.80 -17.90
CA MET A 79 -12.91 0.07 -17.43
C MET A 79 -12.59 1.53 -17.78
N ASN A 80 -13.60 2.40 -17.71
CA ASN A 80 -13.32 3.83 -17.86
C ASN A 80 -12.26 4.30 -16.86
N TYR A 81 -11.18 4.86 -17.36
CA TYR A 81 -9.98 5.23 -16.61
C TYR A 81 -10.27 6.10 -15.38
N TRP A 82 -11.04 7.18 -15.57
CA TRP A 82 -11.36 8.11 -14.49
C TRP A 82 -12.38 7.57 -13.49
N ALA A 83 -13.33 6.75 -13.95
CA ALA A 83 -14.27 6.08 -13.05
C ALA A 83 -13.56 5.06 -12.16
N ALA A 84 -12.66 4.27 -12.73
CA ALA A 84 -11.82 3.33 -11.99
C ALA A 84 -10.93 4.05 -10.98
N PHE A 85 -10.29 5.15 -11.39
CA PHE A 85 -9.49 6.00 -10.50
C PHE A 85 -10.31 6.53 -9.32
N ALA A 86 -11.49 7.08 -9.57
CA ALA A 86 -12.35 7.63 -8.51
C ALA A 86 -12.75 6.56 -7.47
N ILE A 87 -13.10 5.35 -7.93
CA ILE A 87 -13.47 4.24 -7.02
C ILE A 87 -12.23 3.77 -6.24
N GLY A 88 -11.09 3.60 -6.90
CA GLY A 88 -9.84 3.23 -6.24
C GLY A 88 -9.41 4.26 -5.20
N MET A 89 -9.50 5.55 -5.52
CA MET A 89 -9.24 6.65 -4.60
C MET A 89 -10.19 6.65 -3.40
N ALA A 90 -11.46 6.34 -3.59
CA ALA A 90 -12.40 6.22 -2.47
C ALA A 90 -11.96 5.13 -1.48
N GLY A 91 -11.45 3.99 -1.98
CA GLY A 91 -10.87 2.94 -1.13
C GLY A 91 -9.67 3.43 -0.32
N TRP A 92 -8.71 4.11 -0.97
CA TRP A 92 -7.54 4.66 -0.28
C TRP A 92 -7.92 5.75 0.73
N LEU A 93 -8.77 6.69 0.36
CA LEU A 93 -9.23 7.75 1.26
C LEU A 93 -9.99 7.20 2.47
N TYR A 94 -10.73 6.10 2.30
CA TYR A 94 -11.35 5.41 3.43
C TYR A 94 -10.30 4.84 4.40
N ILE A 95 -9.23 4.22 3.89
CA ILE A 95 -8.11 3.75 4.73
C ILE A 95 -7.49 4.94 5.48
N VAL A 96 -7.21 6.04 4.77
CA VAL A 96 -6.68 7.27 5.39
C VAL A 96 -7.61 7.80 6.48
N TYR A 97 -8.91 7.84 6.22
CA TYR A 97 -9.90 8.23 7.23
C TYR A 97 -9.83 7.34 8.49
N GLU A 98 -9.82 6.01 8.35
CA GLU A 98 -9.76 5.09 9.48
C GLU A 98 -8.48 5.26 10.32
N ILE A 99 -7.34 5.49 9.69
CA ILE A 99 -6.07 5.66 10.39
C ILE A 99 -5.85 7.05 10.99
N PHE A 100 -6.63 8.08 10.60
CA PHE A 100 -6.54 9.44 11.15
C PHE A 100 -7.69 9.83 12.07
N ALA A 101 -8.91 9.42 11.76
CA ALA A 101 -10.12 9.85 12.47
C ALA A 101 -11.03 8.68 12.88
N GLY A 102 -10.85 7.50 12.29
CA GLY A 102 -11.67 6.32 12.53
C GLY A 102 -11.28 5.53 13.77
N GLU A 103 -11.80 4.30 13.84
CA GLU A 103 -11.63 3.37 14.95
C GLU A 103 -10.15 3.04 15.21
N ALA A 104 -9.34 2.87 14.16
CA ALA A 104 -7.91 2.57 14.27
C ALA A 104 -7.15 3.69 15.01
N SER A 105 -7.43 4.95 14.69
CA SER A 105 -6.82 6.11 15.35
C SER A 105 -7.21 6.20 16.82
N GLN A 106 -8.49 5.97 17.13
CA GLN A 106 -9.01 6.04 18.50
C GLN A 106 -8.40 4.96 19.40
N ILE A 107 -8.26 3.74 18.89
CA ILE A 107 -7.61 2.62 19.62
C ILE A 107 -6.15 2.97 19.92
N SER A 108 -5.40 3.42 18.90
CA SER A 108 -3.99 3.81 19.10
C SER A 108 -3.84 4.94 20.12
N ALA A 109 -4.71 5.95 20.06
CA ALA A 109 -4.64 7.10 20.98
C ALA A 109 -4.97 6.73 22.43
N SER A 110 -6.02 5.89 22.65
CA SER A 110 -6.54 5.59 23.99
C SER A 110 -5.81 4.46 24.70
N GLN A 111 -5.32 3.46 23.98
CA GLN A 111 -4.75 2.23 24.54
C GLN A 111 -3.28 2.00 24.16
N GLY A 112 -2.73 2.84 23.27
CA GLY A 112 -1.36 2.70 22.78
C GLY A 112 -0.30 3.03 23.83
N THR A 113 0.74 2.18 23.90
CA THR A 113 2.01 2.52 24.53
C THR A 113 2.78 3.53 23.67
N GLU A 114 3.79 4.20 24.21
CA GLU A 114 4.60 5.15 23.44
C GLU A 114 5.26 4.48 22.21
N ALA A 115 5.74 3.25 22.37
CA ALA A 115 6.31 2.49 21.26
C ALA A 115 5.26 2.18 20.17
N SER A 116 4.06 1.74 20.55
CA SER A 116 2.99 1.43 19.60
C SER A 116 2.45 2.68 18.91
N LYS A 117 2.34 3.81 19.61
CA LYS A 117 1.94 5.10 19.03
C LYS A 117 2.97 5.58 18.00
N THR A 118 4.26 5.45 18.32
CA THR A 118 5.34 5.80 17.40
C THR A 118 5.28 4.95 16.14
N ALA A 119 5.14 3.62 16.28
CA ALA A 119 4.99 2.71 15.15
C ALA A 119 3.75 3.03 14.32
N PHE A 120 2.59 3.22 14.96
CA PHE A 120 1.34 3.57 14.31
C PHE A 120 1.46 4.88 13.52
N ASN A 121 2.08 5.91 14.10
CA ASN A 121 2.28 7.20 13.44
C ASN A 121 3.24 7.09 12.23
N ALA A 122 4.29 6.29 12.33
CA ALA A 122 5.20 6.04 11.23
C ALA A 122 4.50 5.29 10.08
N LEU A 123 3.75 4.23 10.38
CA LEU A 123 2.97 3.49 9.39
C LEU A 123 1.89 4.35 8.73
N ARG A 124 1.21 5.18 9.53
CA ARG A 124 0.23 6.15 9.04
C ARG A 124 0.83 7.13 8.02
N LEU A 125 2.05 7.61 8.28
CA LEU A 125 2.77 8.49 7.36
C LEU A 125 3.12 7.75 6.05
N ILE A 126 3.58 6.50 6.12
CA ILE A 126 3.90 5.68 4.95
C ILE A 126 2.65 5.46 4.09
N VAL A 127 1.53 5.04 4.70
CA VAL A 127 0.26 4.78 4.00
C VAL A 127 -0.31 6.06 3.37
N THR A 128 -0.07 7.23 3.96
CA THR A 128 -0.61 8.49 3.45
C THR A 128 0.33 9.12 2.42
N VAL A 129 1.56 9.45 2.82
CA VAL A 129 2.51 10.16 1.96
C VAL A 129 3.18 9.20 0.99
N GLY A 130 3.62 8.04 1.48
CA GLY A 130 4.31 7.05 0.64
C GLY A 130 3.40 6.47 -0.43
N TRP A 131 2.13 6.19 -0.11
CA TRP A 131 1.19 5.66 -1.10
C TRP A 131 0.60 6.72 -2.02
N ALA A 132 0.66 8.01 -1.68
CA ALA A 132 0.22 9.09 -2.58
C ALA A 132 0.99 9.13 -3.91
N ILE A 133 2.17 8.54 -3.97
CA ILE A 133 2.98 8.44 -5.19
C ILE A 133 2.24 7.64 -6.28
N TYR A 134 1.48 6.60 -5.91
CA TYR A 134 0.79 5.74 -6.88
C TYR A 134 -0.37 6.44 -7.61
N PRO A 135 -1.32 7.11 -6.93
CA PRO A 135 -2.34 7.90 -7.63
C PRO A 135 -1.75 9.08 -8.42
N LEU A 136 -0.65 9.69 -7.96
CA LEU A 136 0.06 10.69 -8.76
C LEU A 136 0.64 10.08 -10.04
N GLY A 137 1.27 8.91 -9.94
CA GLY A 137 1.76 8.17 -11.10
C GLY A 137 0.63 7.75 -12.05
N TYR A 138 -0.54 7.37 -11.51
CA TYR A 138 -1.72 7.08 -12.31
C TYR A 138 -2.14 8.30 -13.14
N ILE A 139 -2.27 9.48 -12.54
CA ILE A 139 -2.68 10.72 -13.23
C ILE A 139 -1.63 11.17 -14.27
N LEU A 140 -0.34 11.03 -13.95
CA LEU A 140 0.76 11.54 -14.77
C LEU A 140 1.32 10.49 -15.75
N GLY A 141 0.81 9.26 -15.72
CA GLY A 141 1.35 8.15 -16.51
C GLY A 141 1.43 8.42 -18.01
N ASP A 142 0.40 9.02 -18.57
CA ASP A 142 0.34 9.36 -19.99
C ASP A 142 1.34 10.46 -20.38
N THR A 143 1.67 11.37 -19.45
CA THR A 143 2.56 12.51 -19.71
C THR A 143 4.03 12.21 -19.48
N MET A 144 4.33 11.32 -18.53
CA MET A 144 5.70 11.00 -18.11
C MET A 144 6.36 9.91 -18.94
N GLY A 145 5.56 9.11 -19.65
CA GLY A 145 6.03 7.93 -20.37
C GLY A 145 6.33 6.73 -19.48
N ALA A 146 6.19 5.53 -20.05
CA ALA A 146 6.28 4.25 -19.32
C ALA A 146 7.61 4.04 -18.57
N GLY A 147 8.73 4.51 -19.10
CA GLY A 147 10.04 4.36 -18.48
C GLY A 147 10.17 5.15 -17.18
N ALA A 148 9.79 6.43 -17.19
CA ALA A 148 9.83 7.27 -15.99
C ALA A 148 8.86 6.77 -14.92
N LEU A 149 7.65 6.38 -15.32
CA LEU A 149 6.63 5.82 -14.43
C LEU A 149 7.13 4.53 -13.74
N ASN A 150 7.76 3.63 -14.49
CA ASN A 150 8.34 2.40 -13.94
C ASN A 150 9.43 2.67 -12.89
N ILE A 151 10.30 3.66 -13.14
CA ILE A 151 11.35 4.04 -12.17
C ILE A 151 10.72 4.59 -10.90
N ILE A 152 9.73 5.48 -11.01
CA ILE A 152 9.04 6.08 -9.86
C ILE A 152 8.34 5.02 -9.03
N TYR A 153 7.58 4.12 -9.65
CA TYR A 153 6.88 3.05 -8.93
C TYR A 153 7.84 2.06 -8.27
N ASN A 154 8.94 1.68 -8.95
CA ASN A 154 9.93 0.78 -8.36
C ASN A 154 10.63 1.43 -7.16
N LEU A 155 10.96 2.72 -7.24
CA LEU A 155 11.56 3.46 -6.13
C LEU A 155 10.57 3.62 -4.97
N ALA A 156 9.31 3.95 -5.28
CA ALA A 156 8.25 4.06 -4.29
C ALA A 156 8.02 2.72 -3.56
N ASP A 157 7.95 1.62 -4.30
CA ASP A 157 7.82 0.27 -3.73
C ASP A 157 9.00 -0.07 -2.82
N PHE A 158 10.22 0.21 -3.27
CA PHE A 158 11.42 -0.03 -2.47
C PHE A 158 11.38 0.74 -1.14
N VAL A 159 11.14 2.04 -1.20
CA VAL A 159 11.12 2.90 0.00
C VAL A 159 9.95 2.52 0.92
N ASN A 160 8.73 2.41 0.40
CA ASN A 160 7.53 2.15 1.20
C ASN A 160 7.59 0.77 1.88
N LYS A 161 7.97 -0.28 1.15
CA LYS A 161 8.00 -1.64 1.69
C LYS A 161 9.11 -1.85 2.70
N ILE A 162 10.30 -1.27 2.46
CA ILE A 162 11.40 -1.33 3.43
C ILE A 162 11.05 -0.53 4.68
N SER A 163 10.57 0.70 4.52
CA SER A 163 10.20 1.55 5.66
C SER A 163 9.11 0.89 6.51
N PHE A 164 8.10 0.30 5.88
CA PHE A 164 7.04 -0.42 6.57
C PHE A 164 7.60 -1.61 7.37
N GLY A 165 8.41 -2.45 6.74
CA GLY A 165 9.06 -3.60 7.39
C GLY A 165 9.99 -3.18 8.53
N VAL A 166 10.79 -2.13 8.37
CA VAL A 166 11.69 -1.61 9.42
C VAL A 166 10.89 -1.12 10.62
N VAL A 167 9.81 -0.36 10.41
CA VAL A 167 8.93 0.11 11.50
C VAL A 167 8.32 -1.07 12.26
N THR A 168 7.78 -2.07 11.55
CA THR A 168 7.16 -3.25 12.15
C THR A 168 8.17 -4.07 12.96
N VAL A 169 9.36 -4.33 12.40
CA VAL A 169 10.43 -5.07 13.11
C VAL A 169 10.93 -4.29 14.31
N SER A 170 11.18 -3.00 14.18
CA SER A 170 11.63 -2.15 15.29
C SER A 170 10.60 -2.15 16.43
N TYR A 171 9.31 -2.09 16.12
CA TYR A 171 8.25 -2.17 17.11
C TYR A 171 8.25 -3.51 17.87
N THR A 172 8.45 -4.63 17.18
CA THR A 172 8.49 -5.96 17.80
C THR A 172 9.70 -6.15 18.74
N HIS A 173 10.80 -5.46 18.47
CA HIS A 173 12.00 -5.50 19.32
C HIS A 173 11.97 -4.52 20.49
N LEU A 174 11.15 -3.45 20.42
CA LEU A 174 10.99 -2.46 21.50
C LEU A 174 9.90 -2.85 22.52
N ARG A 175 9.24 -3.97 22.32
CA ARG A 175 8.18 -4.52 23.15
C ARG A 175 8.74 -5.55 24.14
#